data_b4c9fc822904826cd267b8d9f490c65b
#
_entry.id   b4c9fc822904826cd267b8d9f490c65b
#
_cell.length_a   1.000
_cell.length_b   1.000
_cell.length_c   1.000
_cell.angle_alpha   90.00
_cell.angle_beta   90.00
_cell.angle_gamma   90.00
#
_symmetry.space_group_name_H-M   'P 1'
#
loop_
_entity.id
_entity.type
_entity.pdbx_description
1 polymer ?
#
loop_
_entity_poly.entity_id
_entity_poly.type
_entity_poly.pdbx_seq_one_letter_code
_entity_poly.pdbx_strand_id
1 'polypeptide(L)'
;MAKSFPLVAIVVIAMAVNVCYAVDYIVGDSSGWKPGVDYNAWAASKTFTVRDSLVFKYLKGAHNVVQVNQISDYANCYSGQSVPLTSGNDVIPLRSSGSKYFISSVKDDCAKGQKLTINVN
;
A
#
# COMPACT_ATOMS: atom_id res chain seq x y z
N MET A 1 7.87 -24.44 -60.25
CA MET A 1 8.68 -24.74 -59.06
C MET A 1 8.13 -23.99 -57.87
N ALA A 2 7.36 -24.64 -57.10
CA ALA A 2 6.84 -24.05 -55.88
C ALA A 2 8.01 -23.94 -54.91
N LYS A 3 8.49 -22.76 -54.73
CA LYS A 3 9.31 -22.51 -53.57
C LYS A 3 8.40 -22.51 -52.36
N SER A 4 8.39 -23.64 -51.65
CA SER A 4 7.91 -23.60 -50.31
C SER A 4 8.83 -22.66 -49.56
N PHE A 5 8.37 -21.48 -49.32
CA PHE A 5 8.94 -20.69 -48.23
C PHE A 5 8.69 -21.51 -46.98
N PRO A 6 9.77 -21.92 -46.29
CA PRO A 6 9.50 -22.33 -44.96
C PRO A 6 8.75 -21.14 -44.37
N LEU A 7 7.54 -21.36 -44.00
CA LEU A 7 6.95 -20.56 -42.99
C LEU A 7 8.02 -20.52 -41.94
N VAL A 8 8.81 -19.48 -41.99
CA VAL A 8 9.36 -19.01 -40.77
C VAL A 8 8.11 -18.71 -39.96
N ALA A 9 7.68 -19.76 -39.30
CA ALA A 9 6.86 -19.49 -38.17
C ALA A 9 7.64 -18.44 -37.45
N ILE A 10 7.27 -17.21 -37.66
CA ILE A 10 7.53 -16.20 -36.70
C ILE A 10 6.80 -16.76 -35.49
N VAL A 11 7.52 -17.61 -34.78
CA VAL A 11 7.19 -17.81 -33.42
C VAL A 11 7.44 -16.45 -32.86
N VAL A 12 6.42 -15.60 -32.99
CA VAL A 12 6.23 -14.57 -32.05
C VAL A 12 6.03 -15.34 -30.77
N ILE A 13 7.14 -15.71 -30.18
CA ILE A 13 7.15 -15.95 -28.78
C ILE A 13 6.64 -14.62 -28.26
N ALA A 14 5.33 -14.55 -28.08
CA ALA A 14 4.79 -13.63 -27.13
C ALA A 14 5.49 -14.01 -25.83
N MET A 15 6.69 -13.52 -25.66
CA MET A 15 7.26 -13.42 -24.36
C MET A 15 6.22 -12.63 -23.59
N ALA A 16 5.46 -13.36 -22.76
CA ALA A 16 4.73 -12.71 -21.70
C ALA A 16 5.78 -11.97 -20.92
N VAL A 17 6.03 -10.74 -21.33
CA VAL A 17 6.79 -9.81 -20.53
C VAL A 17 5.90 -9.59 -19.32
N ASN A 18 6.19 -10.30 -18.25
CA ASN A 18 5.62 -9.98 -16.95
C ASN A 18 6.17 -8.62 -16.56
N VAL A 19 5.51 -7.58 -17.02
CA VAL A 19 5.82 -6.23 -16.61
C VAL A 19 5.18 -6.06 -15.25
N CYS A 20 6.01 -6.18 -14.19
CA CYS A 20 5.60 -5.82 -12.86
C CYS A 20 5.61 -4.30 -12.74
N TYR A 21 4.44 -3.68 -12.82
CA TYR A 21 4.29 -2.26 -12.52
C TYR A 21 4.23 -2.09 -11.01
N ALA A 22 5.09 -1.23 -10.47
CA ALA A 22 4.96 -0.71 -9.13
C ALA A 22 3.79 0.28 -9.12
N VAL A 23 2.89 0.14 -8.17
CA VAL A 23 1.73 0.99 -8.01
C VAL A 23 1.88 1.83 -6.76
N ASP A 24 1.60 3.12 -6.87
CA ASP A 24 1.47 4.00 -5.72
C ASP A 24 -0.01 4.09 -5.33
N TYR A 25 -0.36 3.51 -4.19
CA TYR A 25 -1.71 3.57 -3.67
C TYR A 25 -1.87 4.78 -2.75
N ILE A 26 -2.75 5.69 -3.12
CA ILE A 26 -3.14 6.79 -2.22
C ILE A 26 -4.14 6.24 -1.21
N VAL A 27 -3.73 6.16 0.04
CA VAL A 27 -4.53 5.59 1.11
C VAL A 27 -5.82 6.40 1.29
N GLY A 28 -6.96 5.70 1.18
CA GLY A 28 -8.28 6.33 1.24
C GLY A 28 -8.69 7.07 -0.02
N ASP A 29 -7.92 6.99 -1.11
CA ASP A 29 -8.18 7.69 -2.36
C ASP A 29 -8.40 9.20 -2.14
N SER A 30 -9.51 9.76 -2.60
CA SER A 30 -9.82 11.19 -2.45
C SER A 30 -10.04 11.62 -0.99
N SER A 31 -10.36 10.69 -0.11
CA SER A 31 -10.54 10.97 1.33
C SER A 31 -9.23 11.25 2.05
N GLY A 32 -8.11 10.69 1.55
CA GLY A 32 -6.82 10.79 2.19
C GLY A 32 -6.75 10.06 3.54
N TRP A 33 -5.82 10.48 4.36
CA TRP A 33 -5.54 9.87 5.67
C TRP A 33 -6.14 10.71 6.79
N LYS A 34 -7.23 10.23 7.38
CA LYS A 34 -7.96 10.95 8.44
C LYS A 34 -8.85 10.01 9.24
N PRO A 35 -9.34 10.43 10.44
CA PRO A 35 -10.36 9.67 11.16
C PRO A 35 -11.67 9.57 10.38
N GLY A 36 -12.45 8.51 10.67
CA GLY A 36 -13.80 8.35 10.14
C GLY A 36 -13.89 7.72 8.77
N VAL A 37 -12.79 7.30 8.17
CA VAL A 37 -12.76 6.55 6.91
C VAL A 37 -12.64 5.06 7.24
N ASP A 38 -13.40 4.22 6.53
CA ASP A 38 -13.28 2.77 6.62
C ASP A 38 -12.11 2.29 5.72
N TYR A 39 -10.92 2.22 6.29
CA TYR A 39 -9.75 1.78 5.55
C TYR A 39 -9.75 0.29 5.26
N ASN A 40 -10.47 -0.52 6.03
CA ASN A 40 -10.63 -1.93 5.72
C ASN A 40 -11.42 -2.10 4.42
N ALA A 41 -12.48 -1.33 4.22
CA ALA A 41 -13.24 -1.33 2.98
C ALA A 41 -12.40 -0.84 1.80
N TRP A 42 -11.59 0.22 2.02
CA TRP A 42 -10.69 0.72 0.99
C TRP A 42 -9.68 -0.34 0.54
N ALA A 43 -9.05 -1.03 1.48
CA ALA A 43 -8.03 -2.04 1.20
C ALA A 43 -8.61 -3.31 0.57
N ALA A 44 -9.86 -3.66 0.89
CA ALA A 44 -10.47 -4.91 0.46
C ALA A 44 -10.58 -5.06 -1.06
N SER A 45 -10.68 -3.95 -1.80
CA SER A 45 -10.76 -3.95 -3.26
C SER A 45 -9.39 -3.93 -3.95
N LYS A 46 -8.30 -3.95 -3.21
CA LYS A 46 -6.95 -3.78 -3.73
C LYS A 46 -6.09 -5.01 -3.47
N THR A 47 -5.13 -5.21 -4.35
CA THR A 47 -4.09 -6.23 -4.20
C THR A 47 -2.76 -5.53 -4.06
N PHE A 48 -2.10 -5.73 -2.92
CA PHE A 48 -0.80 -5.13 -2.63
C PHE A 48 0.30 -6.14 -2.88
N THR A 49 1.34 -5.72 -3.57
CA THR A 49 2.52 -6.55 -3.86
C THR A 49 3.78 -5.83 -3.43
N VAL A 50 4.84 -6.60 -3.21
CA VAL A 50 6.18 -6.04 -3.00
C VAL A 50 6.53 -5.15 -4.20
N ARG A 51 7.12 -4.00 -3.96
CA ARG A 51 7.42 -2.88 -4.86
C ARG A 51 6.33 -1.83 -5.00
N ASP A 52 5.11 -2.12 -4.58
CA ASP A 52 4.10 -1.07 -4.45
C ASP A 52 4.47 -0.12 -3.31
N SER A 53 3.87 1.04 -3.31
CA SER A 53 4.01 2.02 -2.24
C SER A 53 2.66 2.49 -1.75
N LEU A 54 2.58 2.82 -0.47
CA LEU A 54 1.45 3.52 0.12
C LEU A 54 1.79 4.99 0.23
N VAL A 55 0.86 5.84 -0.16
CA VAL A 55 0.98 7.29 -0.05
C VAL A 55 -0.08 7.78 0.92
N PHE A 56 0.37 8.34 2.04
CA PHE A 56 -0.51 8.89 3.07
C PHE A 56 -0.54 10.40 2.92
N LYS A 57 -1.69 10.93 2.50
CA LYS A 57 -1.91 12.37 2.32
C LYS A 57 -2.82 12.89 3.42
N TYR A 58 -2.37 13.90 4.13
CA TYR A 58 -3.11 14.48 5.24
C TYR A 58 -2.63 15.92 5.50
N LEU A 59 -3.40 16.64 6.29
CA LEU A 59 -3.00 17.98 6.73
C LEU A 59 -1.81 17.84 7.70
N LYS A 60 -0.67 18.37 7.29
CA LYS A 60 0.55 18.37 8.10
C LYS A 60 0.28 19.04 9.45
N GLY A 61 0.68 18.37 10.52
CA GLY A 61 0.45 18.83 11.88
C GLY A 61 -0.84 18.33 12.51
N ALA A 62 -1.81 17.85 11.71
CA ALA A 62 -3.08 17.32 12.23
C ALA A 62 -3.01 15.82 12.52
N HIS A 63 -2.24 15.07 11.72
CA HIS A 63 -2.14 13.62 11.78
C HIS A 63 -0.69 13.20 11.58
N ASN A 64 -0.43 11.91 11.72
CA ASN A 64 0.86 11.30 11.39
C ASN A 64 0.65 9.86 10.90
N VAL A 65 1.73 9.20 10.52
CA VAL A 65 1.73 7.79 10.15
C VAL A 65 2.78 7.06 10.97
N VAL A 66 2.35 6.04 11.69
CA VAL A 66 3.24 5.16 12.45
C VAL A 66 3.04 3.74 11.95
N GLN A 67 4.10 3.12 11.47
CA GLN A 67 4.08 1.69 11.17
C GLN A 67 4.40 0.92 12.45
N VAL A 68 3.49 0.03 12.85
CA VAL A 68 3.67 -0.85 13.99
C VAL A 68 3.87 -2.28 13.51
N ASN A 69 4.54 -3.12 14.31
CA ASN A 69 5.00 -4.42 13.85
C ASN A 69 4.09 -5.58 14.27
N GLN A 70 3.17 -5.35 15.18
CA GLN A 70 2.32 -6.39 15.74
C GLN A 70 0.85 -6.03 15.65
N ILE A 71 0.03 -7.06 15.41
CA ILE A 71 -1.42 -6.86 15.39
C ILE A 71 -1.96 -6.33 16.71
N SER A 72 -1.36 -6.71 17.84
CA SER A 72 -1.75 -6.20 19.15
C SER A 72 -1.53 -4.69 19.28
N ASP A 73 -0.45 -4.18 18.74
CA ASP A 73 -0.17 -2.73 18.74
C ASP A 73 -1.19 -1.99 17.87
N TYR A 74 -1.49 -2.55 16.71
CA TYR A 74 -2.54 -2.03 15.83
C TYR A 74 -3.90 -2.03 16.51
N ALA A 75 -4.29 -3.14 17.14
CA ALA A 75 -5.58 -3.27 17.82
C ALA A 75 -5.72 -2.31 19.00
N ASN A 76 -4.62 -2.09 19.73
CA ASN A 76 -4.60 -1.24 20.92
C ASN A 76 -4.20 0.21 20.63
N CYS A 77 -3.98 0.56 19.37
CA CYS A 77 -3.53 1.90 18.98
C CYS A 77 -2.25 2.33 19.70
N TYR A 78 -1.34 1.38 19.88
CA TYR A 78 -0.09 1.58 20.61
C TYR A 78 1.06 1.76 19.62
N SER A 79 1.66 2.93 19.62
CA SER A 79 2.77 3.26 18.72
C SER A 79 4.15 2.87 19.25
N GLY A 80 4.27 2.62 20.55
CA GLY A 80 5.52 2.25 21.18
C GLY A 80 6.62 3.27 20.94
N GLN A 81 7.78 2.74 20.52
CA GLN A 81 8.96 3.55 20.17
C GLN A 81 9.09 3.78 18.66
N SER A 82 8.08 3.42 17.88
CA SER A 82 8.10 3.64 16.43
C SER A 82 8.13 5.12 16.12
N VAL A 83 8.96 5.51 15.15
CA VAL A 83 9.12 6.92 14.77
C VAL A 83 7.97 7.33 13.85
N PRO A 84 7.19 8.36 14.22
CA PRO A 84 6.12 8.86 13.35
C PRO A 84 6.67 9.56 12.11
N LEU A 85 6.00 9.35 10.98
CA LEU A 85 6.14 10.15 9.77
C LEU A 85 5.16 11.32 9.86
N THR A 86 5.62 12.52 9.50
CA THR A 86 4.87 13.76 9.78
C THR A 86 4.84 14.74 8.62
N SER A 87 5.15 14.28 7.42
CA SER A 87 5.32 15.20 6.28
C SER A 87 4.02 15.72 5.68
N GLY A 88 2.89 15.07 5.93
CA GLY A 88 1.62 15.32 5.25
C GLY A 88 1.50 14.63 3.89
N ASN A 89 2.58 14.04 3.41
CA ASN A 89 2.63 13.28 2.17
C ASN A 89 3.69 12.18 2.30
N ASP A 90 3.43 11.23 3.17
CA ASP A 90 4.39 10.17 3.46
C ASP A 90 4.25 9.03 2.47
N VAL A 91 5.35 8.62 1.87
CA VAL A 91 5.43 7.50 0.95
C VAL A 91 6.13 6.34 1.62
N ILE A 92 5.47 5.21 1.72
CA ILE A 92 6.01 4.02 2.35
C ILE A 92 6.11 2.90 1.31
N PRO A 93 7.33 2.55 0.87
CA PRO A 93 7.49 1.42 -0.03
C PRO A 93 7.24 0.10 0.69
N LEU A 94 6.54 -0.80 0.00
CA LEU A 94 6.26 -2.15 0.50
C LEU A 94 7.41 -3.07 0.06
N ARG A 95 8.34 -3.35 0.97
CA ARG A 95 9.60 -4.04 0.64
C ARG A 95 9.59 -5.53 0.95
N SER A 96 8.60 -5.99 1.68
CA SER A 96 8.48 -7.39 2.07
C SER A 96 7.02 -7.80 2.10
N SER A 97 6.77 -9.11 1.92
CA SER A 97 5.44 -9.68 2.02
C SER A 97 4.97 -9.78 3.47
N GLY A 98 3.68 -10.01 3.64
CA GLY A 98 3.04 -10.22 4.93
C GLY A 98 2.14 -9.07 5.36
N SER A 99 1.62 -9.18 6.56
CA SER A 99 0.73 -8.17 7.13
C SER A 99 1.51 -6.93 7.55
N LYS A 100 0.96 -5.77 7.24
CA LYS A 100 1.50 -4.47 7.62
C LYS A 100 0.44 -3.68 8.36
N TYR A 101 0.86 -2.89 9.34
CA TYR A 101 -0.02 -2.17 10.23
C TYR A 101 0.41 -0.72 10.34
N PHE A 102 -0.54 0.19 10.14
CA PHE A 102 -0.32 1.63 10.17
C PHE A 102 -1.38 2.28 11.04
N ILE A 103 -0.98 3.21 11.87
CA ILE A 103 -1.87 3.99 12.72
C ILE A 103 -1.48 5.46 12.69
N SER A 104 -2.39 6.33 13.06
CA SER A 104 -2.02 7.66 13.53
C SER A 104 -1.88 7.63 15.05
N SER A 105 -0.78 8.14 15.57
CA SER A 105 -0.57 8.23 17.02
C SER A 105 -1.03 9.57 17.61
N VAL A 106 -1.55 10.46 16.79
CA VAL A 106 -2.15 11.69 17.27
C VAL A 106 -3.39 11.35 18.08
N LYS A 107 -3.62 12.10 19.15
CA LYS A 107 -4.67 11.84 20.14
C LYS A 107 -6.01 11.50 19.48
N ASP A 108 -6.59 10.36 19.87
CA ASP A 108 -7.89 9.84 19.45
C ASP A 108 -8.02 9.43 17.98
N ASP A 109 -7.05 9.71 17.10
CA ASP A 109 -7.15 9.41 15.68
C ASP A 109 -7.34 7.91 15.41
N CYS A 110 -6.48 7.08 15.98
CA CYS A 110 -6.55 5.63 15.79
C CYS A 110 -7.85 5.04 16.36
N ALA A 111 -8.28 5.50 17.53
CA ALA A 111 -9.53 5.07 18.15
C ALA A 111 -10.75 5.43 17.29
N LYS A 112 -10.66 6.50 16.51
CA LYS A 112 -11.68 6.92 15.55
C LYS A 112 -11.54 6.28 14.16
N GLY A 113 -10.70 5.27 14.05
CA GLY A 113 -10.54 4.48 12.83
C GLY A 113 -9.41 4.93 11.92
N GLN A 114 -8.56 5.87 12.31
CA GLN A 114 -7.40 6.26 11.50
C GLN A 114 -6.28 5.24 11.66
N LYS A 115 -6.50 4.10 11.06
CA LYS A 115 -5.59 2.96 11.03
C LYS A 115 -5.86 2.09 9.83
N LEU A 116 -4.83 1.42 9.36
CA LEU A 116 -4.85 0.59 8.17
C LEU A 116 -4.07 -0.69 8.41
N THR A 117 -4.65 -1.83 8.06
CA THR A 117 -3.92 -3.08 7.91
C THR A 117 -4.07 -3.59 6.48
N ILE A 118 -2.97 -4.04 5.91
CA ILE A 118 -2.94 -4.65 4.58
C ILE A 118 -2.13 -5.93 4.62
N ASN A 119 -2.40 -6.80 3.66
CA ASN A 119 -1.57 -7.97 3.40
C ASN A 119 -0.84 -7.77 2.07
N VAL A 120 0.49 -7.86 2.10
CA VAL A 120 1.35 -7.72 0.93
C VAL A 120 1.73 -9.10 0.42
N ASN A 121 1.45 -9.34 -0.84
CA ASN A 121 1.82 -10.58 -1.54
C ASN A 121 3.30 -10.63 -1.90
#